data_a30086ac1a9a29b253e2e91711ecc183
#
_entry.id   a30086ac1a9a29b253e2e91711ecc183
#
_cell.length_a   1.000
_cell.length_b   1.000
_cell.length_c   1.000
_cell.angle_alpha   90.00
_cell.angle_beta   90.00
_cell.angle_gamma   90.00
#
_symmetry.space_group_name_H-M   'P 1'
#
loop_
_entity.id
_entity.type
_entity.pdbx_description
1 polymer ?
#
loop_
_entity_poly.entity_id
_entity_poly.type
_entity_poly.pdbx_seq_one_letter_code
_entity_poly.pdbx_strand_id
1 'polypeptide(L)'
;IIENGIKEGRGLQALQQMERYLRNDTTARVVPALSMLQDPVIGDLIAQYNKLILDYERLHVSSTRANPALKNIAAQIERLKGDMIANIANNIRQLQIVKQKYTQRNARLGTEINRIPTMERGFTDMSRMQQIKQAQYVFLQQAWEETAIGRTSNVSNIKMIDSPRASNMPVSP
;
A
#
# COMPACT_ATOMS: atom_id res chain seq x y z
N ILE A 1 -9.28 -4.43 1.89
CA ILE A 1 -8.46 -3.33 2.45
C ILE A 1 -9.33 -2.10 2.74
N ILE A 2 -10.18 -1.67 1.81
CA ILE A 2 -11.07 -0.49 1.97
C ILE A 2 -12.09 -0.72 3.09
N GLU A 3 -12.66 -1.91 3.19
CA GLU A 3 -13.68 -2.26 4.16
C GLU A 3 -13.16 -2.24 5.61
N ASN A 4 -11.92 -2.67 5.84
CA ASN A 4 -11.28 -2.59 7.15
C ASN A 4 -11.01 -1.14 7.56
N GLY A 5 -10.57 -0.29 6.64
CA GLY A 5 -10.36 1.14 6.91
C GLY A 5 -11.63 1.89 7.28
N ILE A 6 -12.78 1.48 6.71
CA ILE A 6 -14.09 2.07 7.06
C ILE A 6 -14.55 1.62 8.45
N LYS A 7 -14.37 0.34 8.80
CA LYS A 7 -14.70 -0.20 10.14
C LYS A 7 -13.86 0.48 11.23
N GLU A 8 -12.54 0.61 10.99
CA GLU A 8 -11.63 1.29 11.93
C GLU A 8 -11.95 2.79 12.07
N GLY A 9 -12.34 3.45 10.99
CA GLY A 9 -12.78 4.86 11.03
C GLY A 9 -14.03 5.07 11.89
N ARG A 10 -15.02 4.19 11.76
CA ARG A 10 -16.24 4.21 12.57
C ARG A 10 -15.95 3.90 14.05
N GLY A 11 -15.09 2.92 14.33
CA GLY A 11 -14.64 2.58 15.68
C GLY A 11 -13.93 3.75 16.35
N LEU A 12 -13.05 4.47 15.64
CA LEU A 12 -12.38 5.65 16.15
C LEU A 12 -13.35 6.78 16.50
N GLN A 13 -14.33 7.06 15.66
CA GLN A 13 -15.36 8.07 15.92
C GLN A 13 -16.21 7.70 17.13
N ALA A 14 -16.62 6.45 17.27
CA ALA A 14 -17.40 5.97 18.40
C ALA A 14 -16.63 6.12 19.72
N LEU A 15 -15.34 5.75 19.75
CA LEU A 15 -14.48 5.93 20.92
C LEU A 15 -14.28 7.41 21.30
N GLN A 16 -14.08 8.29 20.33
CA GLN A 16 -13.97 9.72 20.56
C GLN A 16 -15.26 10.33 21.11
N GLN A 17 -16.40 9.90 20.60
CA GLN A 17 -17.70 10.34 21.14
C GLN A 17 -17.89 9.87 22.58
N MET A 18 -17.53 8.62 22.88
CA MET A 18 -17.60 8.06 24.22
C MET A 18 -16.65 8.76 25.20
N GLU A 19 -15.41 9.06 24.78
CA GLU A 19 -14.47 9.82 25.60
C GLU A 19 -15.05 11.21 25.94
N ARG A 20 -15.60 11.92 24.95
CA ARG A 20 -16.25 13.23 25.17
C ARG A 20 -17.45 13.11 26.10
N TYR A 21 -18.27 12.08 25.93
CA TYR A 21 -19.42 11.84 26.79
C TYR A 21 -18.97 11.65 28.24
N LEU A 22 -18.01 10.77 28.50
CA LEU A 22 -17.49 10.51 29.85
C LEU A 22 -16.80 11.73 30.48
N ARG A 23 -16.12 12.57 29.68
CA ARG A 23 -15.48 13.81 30.21
C ARG A 23 -16.49 14.91 30.56
N ASN A 24 -17.55 15.03 29.76
CA ASN A 24 -18.54 16.11 29.90
C ASN A 24 -19.68 15.74 30.86
N ASP A 25 -19.88 14.45 31.11
CA ASP A 25 -20.95 14.01 32.01
C ASP A 25 -20.54 14.21 33.46
N THR A 26 -21.10 15.24 34.06
CA THR A 26 -20.99 15.56 35.51
C THR A 26 -22.01 14.79 36.33
N THR A 27 -23.04 14.24 35.66
CA THR A 27 -24.08 13.43 36.32
C THR A 27 -23.79 11.96 36.00
N ALA A 28 -23.47 11.21 37.06
CA ALA A 28 -23.24 9.78 36.94
C ALA A 28 -24.48 9.08 36.34
N ARG A 29 -24.45 8.81 35.03
CA ARG A 29 -25.52 8.15 34.29
C ARG A 29 -25.02 6.86 33.68
N VAL A 30 -25.94 5.95 33.41
CA VAL A 30 -25.69 4.68 32.72
C VAL A 30 -25.16 4.96 31.34
N VAL A 31 -24.00 4.36 31.00
CA VAL A 31 -23.38 4.46 29.70
C VAL A 31 -23.98 3.40 28.79
N PRO A 32 -24.48 3.77 27.60
CA PRO A 32 -25.01 2.79 26.66
C PRO A 32 -23.89 1.85 26.15
N ALA A 33 -24.18 0.56 26.10
CA ALA A 33 -23.26 -0.42 25.54
C ALA A 33 -23.13 -0.15 24.02
N LEU A 34 -21.93 0.17 23.59
CA LEU A 34 -21.62 0.35 22.17
C LEU A 34 -21.28 -1.03 21.56
N SER A 35 -22.25 -1.69 20.95
CA SER A 35 -22.10 -2.97 20.26
C SER A 35 -21.08 -2.92 19.09
N MET A 36 -20.69 -1.72 18.68
CA MET A 36 -19.64 -1.51 17.64
C MET A 36 -18.21 -1.68 18.15
N LEU A 37 -17.99 -1.61 19.48
CA LEU A 37 -16.68 -1.81 20.09
C LEU A 37 -16.50 -3.30 20.36
N GLN A 38 -15.71 -3.97 19.53
CA GLN A 38 -15.34 -5.37 19.72
C GLN A 38 -14.24 -5.56 20.79
N ASP A 39 -14.07 -4.59 21.68
CA ASP A 39 -13.11 -4.67 22.78
C ASP A 39 -13.81 -5.18 24.06
N PRO A 40 -13.53 -6.43 24.48
CA PRO A 40 -14.15 -7.00 25.66
C PRO A 40 -13.80 -6.23 26.93
N VAL A 41 -12.61 -5.64 27.01
CA VAL A 41 -12.14 -4.89 28.19
C VAL A 41 -13.00 -3.65 28.42
N ILE A 42 -13.30 -2.90 27.36
CA ILE A 42 -14.18 -1.72 27.46
C ILE A 42 -15.60 -2.16 27.80
N GLY A 43 -16.07 -3.26 27.22
CA GLY A 43 -17.38 -3.82 27.54
C GLY A 43 -17.54 -4.15 29.03
N ASP A 44 -16.55 -4.81 29.61
CA ASP A 44 -16.53 -5.17 31.03
C ASP A 44 -16.46 -3.95 31.93
N LEU A 45 -15.65 -2.95 31.59
CA LEU A 45 -15.56 -1.69 32.34
C LEU A 45 -16.91 -0.93 32.33
N ILE A 46 -17.60 -0.88 31.18
CA ILE A 46 -18.92 -0.29 31.05
C ILE A 46 -19.94 -1.04 31.93
N ALA A 47 -19.92 -2.37 31.90
CA ALA A 47 -20.83 -3.17 32.69
C ALA A 47 -20.62 -2.93 34.20
N GLN A 48 -19.36 -2.90 34.65
CA GLN A 48 -19.02 -2.61 36.04
C GLN A 48 -19.43 -1.17 36.44
N TYR A 49 -19.17 -0.19 35.59
CA TYR A 49 -19.57 1.18 35.80
C TYR A 49 -21.11 1.32 35.95
N ASN A 50 -21.84 0.73 35.00
CA ASN A 50 -23.30 0.76 35.03
C ASN A 50 -23.88 0.07 36.30
N LYS A 51 -23.27 -1.02 36.74
CA LYS A 51 -23.65 -1.71 37.97
C LYS A 51 -23.44 -0.79 39.15
N LEU A 52 -22.30 -0.12 39.26
CA LEU A 52 -22.05 0.82 40.39
C LEU A 52 -23.00 2.00 40.36
N ILE A 53 -23.40 2.52 39.23
CA ILE A 53 -24.41 3.58 39.10
C ILE A 53 -25.76 3.12 39.64
N LEU A 54 -26.22 1.94 39.27
CA LEU A 54 -27.47 1.37 39.73
C LEU A 54 -27.44 1.13 41.27
N ASP A 55 -26.32 0.64 41.81
CA ASP A 55 -26.16 0.45 43.25
C ASP A 55 -26.12 1.77 44.00
N TYR A 56 -25.49 2.81 43.43
CA TYR A 56 -25.49 4.16 43.94
C TYR A 56 -26.92 4.73 43.99
N GLU A 57 -27.68 4.62 42.90
CA GLU A 57 -29.06 5.10 42.83
C GLU A 57 -29.97 4.41 43.89
N ARG A 58 -29.85 3.09 44.02
CA ARG A 58 -30.61 2.30 45.03
C ARG A 58 -30.31 2.76 46.43
N LEU A 59 -29.03 2.98 46.78
CA LEU A 59 -28.64 3.44 48.11
C LEU A 59 -28.99 4.89 48.31
N HIS A 60 -28.95 5.73 47.28
CA HIS A 60 -29.32 7.15 47.38
C HIS A 60 -30.80 7.35 47.73
N VAL A 61 -31.70 6.47 47.23
CA VAL A 61 -33.12 6.50 47.54
C VAL A 61 -33.41 6.02 48.98
N SER A 62 -32.64 5.08 49.49
CA SER A 62 -32.88 4.41 50.78
C SER A 62 -32.07 4.97 51.94
N SER A 63 -31.12 5.88 51.69
CA SER A 63 -30.16 6.34 52.70
C SER A 63 -29.99 7.85 52.70
N THR A 64 -29.60 8.41 53.87
CA THR A 64 -29.23 9.83 53.98
C THR A 64 -27.91 10.12 53.25
N ARG A 65 -27.75 11.32 52.68
CA ARG A 65 -26.52 11.77 51.98
C ARG A 65 -25.22 11.65 52.79
N ALA A 66 -25.30 11.53 54.11
CA ALA A 66 -24.15 11.37 55.00
C ALA A 66 -23.66 9.91 55.11
N ASN A 67 -24.32 8.93 54.44
CA ASN A 67 -23.97 7.52 54.55
C ASN A 67 -22.56 7.29 53.96
N PRO A 68 -21.61 6.71 54.74
CA PRO A 68 -20.26 6.42 54.26
C PRO A 68 -20.22 5.44 53.07
N ALA A 69 -21.21 4.54 52.97
CA ALA A 69 -21.32 3.62 51.84
C ALA A 69 -21.57 4.35 50.50
N LEU A 70 -22.40 5.43 50.52
CA LEU A 70 -22.61 6.26 49.33
C LEU A 70 -21.32 6.97 48.86
N LYS A 71 -20.52 7.48 49.82
CA LYS A 71 -19.23 8.10 49.52
C LYS A 71 -18.24 7.11 48.91
N ASN A 72 -18.21 5.89 49.43
CA ASN A 72 -17.35 4.84 48.91
C ASN A 72 -17.74 4.44 47.49
N ILE A 73 -19.02 4.26 47.20
CA ILE A 73 -19.49 3.94 45.84
C ILE A 73 -19.22 5.10 44.89
N ALA A 74 -19.47 6.33 45.29
CA ALA A 74 -19.15 7.51 44.48
C ALA A 74 -17.65 7.58 44.13
N ALA A 75 -16.78 7.31 45.12
CA ALA A 75 -15.34 7.26 44.88
C ALA A 75 -14.93 6.11 43.92
N GLN A 76 -15.61 4.95 43.96
CA GLN A 76 -15.38 3.85 43.03
C GLN A 76 -15.84 4.21 41.62
N ILE A 77 -16.99 4.87 41.45
CA ILE A 77 -17.49 5.35 40.17
C ILE A 77 -16.49 6.32 39.53
N GLU A 78 -15.97 7.30 40.29
CA GLU A 78 -15.00 8.26 39.78
C GLU A 78 -13.66 7.58 39.35
N ARG A 79 -13.16 6.61 40.12
CA ARG A 79 -11.98 5.84 39.75
C ARG A 79 -12.20 5.04 38.45
N LEU A 80 -13.33 4.32 38.41
CA LEU A 80 -13.63 3.49 37.22
C LEU A 80 -13.86 4.34 35.97
N LYS A 81 -14.48 5.54 36.14
CA LYS A 81 -14.59 6.54 35.07
C LYS A 81 -13.22 6.99 34.56
N GLY A 82 -12.28 7.26 35.48
CA GLY A 82 -10.90 7.60 35.14
C GLY A 82 -10.20 6.47 34.35
N ASP A 83 -10.34 5.23 34.80
CA ASP A 83 -9.77 4.05 34.15
C ASP A 83 -10.37 3.82 32.75
N MET A 84 -11.68 4.02 32.60
CA MET A 84 -12.36 3.96 31.29
C MET A 84 -11.82 5.03 30.34
N ILE A 85 -11.70 6.28 30.78
CA ILE A 85 -11.17 7.36 29.95
C ILE A 85 -9.73 7.07 29.53
N ALA A 86 -8.88 6.58 30.44
CA ALA A 86 -7.50 6.24 30.13
C ALA A 86 -7.41 5.10 29.12
N ASN A 87 -8.23 4.06 29.27
CA ASN A 87 -8.28 2.92 28.35
C ASN A 87 -8.75 3.35 26.96
N ILE A 88 -9.84 4.12 26.88
CA ILE A 88 -10.37 4.66 25.63
C ILE A 88 -9.32 5.54 24.93
N ALA A 89 -8.65 6.43 25.67
CA ALA A 89 -7.60 7.28 25.11
C ALA A 89 -6.42 6.48 24.55
N ASN A 90 -6.05 5.36 25.20
CA ASN A 90 -5.02 4.45 24.68
C ASN A 90 -5.47 3.77 23.39
N ASN A 91 -6.70 3.28 23.34
CA ASN A 91 -7.26 2.65 22.13
C ASN A 91 -7.36 3.65 20.97
N ILE A 92 -7.78 4.89 21.24
CA ILE A 92 -7.79 5.97 20.23
C ILE A 92 -6.39 6.17 19.67
N ARG A 93 -5.35 6.26 20.51
CA ARG A 93 -3.96 6.40 20.07
C ARG A 93 -3.50 5.23 19.20
N GLN A 94 -3.81 4.00 19.60
CA GLN A 94 -3.46 2.80 18.81
C GLN A 94 -4.14 2.82 17.44
N LEU A 95 -5.43 3.13 17.37
CA LEU A 95 -6.15 3.23 16.10
C LEU A 95 -5.63 4.37 15.22
N GLN A 96 -5.22 5.50 15.80
CA GLN A 96 -4.59 6.59 15.05
C GLN A 96 -3.25 6.17 14.43
N ILE A 97 -2.42 5.44 15.18
CA ILE A 97 -1.14 4.90 14.66
C ILE A 97 -1.39 3.92 13.51
N VAL A 98 -2.37 3.03 13.67
CA VAL A 98 -2.75 2.07 12.63
C VAL A 98 -3.24 2.80 11.38
N LYS A 99 -4.14 3.77 11.54
CA LYS A 99 -4.63 4.62 10.45
C LYS A 99 -3.50 5.33 9.72
N GLN A 100 -2.54 5.91 10.45
CA GLN A 100 -1.39 6.59 9.86
C GLN A 100 -0.51 5.62 9.04
N LYS A 101 -0.26 4.41 9.57
CA LYS A 101 0.49 3.36 8.83
C LYS A 101 -0.23 2.97 7.52
N TYR A 102 -1.55 2.80 7.55
CA TYR A 102 -2.31 2.51 6.34
C TYR A 102 -2.26 3.64 5.33
N THR A 103 -2.40 4.88 5.77
CA THR A 103 -2.30 6.06 4.90
C THR A 103 -0.92 6.16 4.22
N GLN A 104 0.15 5.94 4.99
CA GLN A 104 1.52 5.93 4.45
C GLN A 104 1.73 4.78 3.45
N ARG A 105 1.23 3.58 3.76
CA ARG A 105 1.32 2.44 2.86
C ARG A 105 0.56 2.68 1.56
N ASN A 106 -0.65 3.23 1.65
CA ASN A 106 -1.45 3.55 0.46
C ASN A 106 -0.79 4.63 -0.40
N ALA A 107 -0.18 5.66 0.21
CA ALA A 107 0.58 6.67 -0.51
C ALA A 107 1.78 6.07 -1.26
N ARG A 108 2.53 5.16 -0.62
CA ARG A 108 3.64 4.44 -1.28
C ARG A 108 3.16 3.60 -2.45
N LEU A 109 2.10 2.79 -2.25
CA LEU A 109 1.51 1.99 -3.31
C LEU A 109 1.01 2.87 -4.48
N GLY A 110 0.41 4.01 -4.17
CA GLY A 110 0.00 4.98 -5.21
C GLY A 110 1.17 5.50 -6.04
N THR A 111 2.33 5.79 -5.41
CA THR A 111 3.54 6.20 -6.15
C THR A 111 4.13 5.07 -6.99
N GLU A 112 4.10 3.83 -6.50
CA GLU A 112 4.55 2.66 -7.25
C GLU A 112 3.65 2.38 -8.47
N ILE A 113 2.34 2.42 -8.29
CA ILE A 113 1.37 2.26 -9.39
C ILE A 113 1.56 3.33 -10.45
N ASN A 114 1.81 4.58 -10.08
CA ASN A 114 2.05 5.67 -11.03
C ASN A 114 3.37 5.54 -11.81
N ARG A 115 4.30 4.71 -11.34
CA ARG A 115 5.55 4.38 -12.07
C ARG A 115 5.39 3.32 -13.13
N ILE A 116 4.39 2.46 -13.02
CA ILE A 116 4.15 1.33 -13.96
C ILE A 116 4.02 1.83 -15.41
N PRO A 117 3.20 2.85 -15.75
CA PRO A 117 3.06 3.31 -17.14
C PRO A 117 4.36 3.84 -17.75
N THR A 118 5.24 4.45 -16.95
CA THR A 118 6.55 4.91 -17.41
C THR A 118 7.50 3.75 -17.69
N MET A 119 7.46 2.71 -16.89
CA MET A 119 8.25 1.48 -17.09
C MET A 119 7.74 0.70 -18.32
N GLU A 120 6.42 0.59 -18.50
CA GLU A 120 5.82 -0.06 -19.68
C GLU A 120 6.20 0.65 -20.98
N ARG A 121 6.16 1.99 -21.01
CA ARG A 121 6.63 2.77 -22.16
C ARG A 121 8.09 2.51 -22.46
N GLY A 122 8.96 2.54 -21.45
CA GLY A 122 10.38 2.25 -21.61
C GLY A 122 10.64 0.83 -22.14
N PHE A 123 9.90 -0.17 -21.66
CA PHE A 123 9.98 -1.54 -22.14
C PHE A 123 9.51 -1.67 -23.60
N THR A 124 8.42 -1.01 -23.96
CA THR A 124 7.89 -1.01 -25.32
C THR A 124 8.87 -0.35 -26.29
N ASP A 125 9.49 0.78 -25.91
CA ASP A 125 10.49 1.47 -26.71
C ASP A 125 11.76 0.64 -26.89
N MET A 126 12.23 -0.03 -25.83
CA MET A 126 13.37 -0.97 -25.92
C MET A 126 13.05 -2.14 -26.83
N SER A 127 11.87 -2.74 -26.71
CA SER A 127 11.45 -3.87 -27.55
C SER A 127 11.39 -3.44 -29.03
N ARG A 128 10.83 -2.28 -29.32
CA ARG A 128 10.80 -1.72 -30.68
C ARG A 128 12.21 -1.48 -31.22
N MET A 129 13.12 -0.91 -30.42
CA MET A 129 14.50 -0.68 -30.82
C MET A 129 15.25 -1.99 -31.07
N GLN A 130 15.01 -3.01 -30.26
CA GLN A 130 15.57 -4.35 -30.49
C GLN A 130 15.09 -4.94 -31.81
N GLN A 131 13.79 -4.86 -32.10
CA GLN A 131 13.24 -5.34 -33.38
C GLN A 131 13.84 -4.61 -34.59
N ILE A 132 13.99 -3.27 -34.50
CA ILE A 132 14.64 -2.49 -35.58
C ILE A 132 16.08 -2.92 -35.77
N LYS A 133 16.86 -3.06 -34.70
CA LYS A 133 18.26 -3.51 -34.78
C LYS A 133 18.38 -4.94 -35.33
N GLN A 134 17.48 -5.82 -34.97
CA GLN A 134 17.44 -7.16 -35.48
C GLN A 134 17.13 -7.19 -36.97
N ALA A 135 16.17 -6.39 -37.45
CA ALA A 135 15.85 -6.25 -38.86
C ALA A 135 17.05 -5.66 -39.65
N GLN A 136 17.72 -4.65 -39.09
CA GLN A 136 18.96 -4.09 -39.69
C GLN A 136 20.08 -5.11 -39.76
N TYR A 137 20.25 -5.92 -38.70
CA TYR A 137 21.28 -6.98 -38.70
C TYR A 137 21.03 -8.03 -39.81
N VAL A 138 19.79 -8.51 -39.91
CA VAL A 138 19.41 -9.48 -40.95
C VAL A 138 19.60 -8.90 -42.34
N PHE A 139 19.18 -7.62 -42.54
CA PHE A 139 19.40 -6.94 -43.82
C PHE A 139 20.89 -6.82 -44.17
N LEU A 140 21.73 -6.40 -43.23
CA LEU A 140 23.18 -6.30 -43.45
C LEU A 140 23.81 -7.67 -43.72
N GLN A 141 23.36 -8.74 -43.05
CA GLN A 141 23.83 -10.08 -43.27
C GLN A 141 23.49 -10.55 -44.70
N GLN A 142 22.26 -10.36 -45.15
CA GLN A 142 21.83 -10.65 -46.51
C GLN A 142 22.65 -9.88 -47.56
N ALA A 143 22.82 -8.57 -47.35
CA ALA A 143 23.62 -7.74 -48.28
C ALA A 143 25.09 -8.20 -48.30
N TRP A 144 25.64 -8.63 -47.19
CA TRP A 144 27.00 -9.17 -47.12
C TRP A 144 27.10 -10.50 -47.87
N GLU A 145 26.14 -11.42 -47.69
CA GLU A 145 26.08 -12.69 -48.40
C GLU A 145 25.94 -12.48 -49.93
N GLU A 146 25.05 -11.57 -50.36
CA GLU A 146 24.91 -11.22 -51.78
C GLU A 146 26.21 -10.65 -52.36
N THR A 147 26.90 -9.79 -51.62
CA THR A 147 28.17 -9.21 -52.03
C THR A 147 29.27 -10.29 -52.10
N ALA A 148 29.27 -11.22 -51.14
CA ALA A 148 30.23 -12.34 -51.15
C ALA A 148 30.00 -13.28 -52.34
N ILE A 149 28.74 -13.61 -52.67
CA ILE A 149 28.34 -14.38 -53.83
C ILE A 149 28.74 -13.67 -55.11
N GLY A 150 28.49 -12.35 -55.23
CA GLY A 150 28.87 -11.52 -56.35
C GLY A 150 30.38 -11.51 -56.59
N ARG A 151 31.20 -11.51 -55.55
CA ARG A 151 32.67 -11.63 -55.67
C ARG A 151 33.12 -13.00 -56.15
N THR A 152 32.49 -14.06 -55.69
CA THR A 152 32.85 -15.45 -56.16
C THR A 152 32.34 -15.73 -57.54
N SER A 153 31.22 -15.12 -57.95
CA SER A 153 30.71 -15.27 -59.36
C SER A 153 31.49 -14.44 -60.34
N ASN A 154 32.24 -13.43 -59.95
CA ASN A 154 33.08 -12.60 -60.81
C ASN A 154 34.51 -13.17 -60.94
N VAL A 155 34.69 -14.48 -60.84
CA VAL A 155 35.89 -15.13 -61.24
C VAL A 155 35.98 -14.96 -62.78
N SER A 156 36.94 -14.16 -63.17
CA SER A 156 37.23 -13.86 -64.59
C SER A 156 37.21 -15.14 -65.45
N ASN A 157 36.16 -15.29 -66.29
CA ASN A 157 36.07 -16.36 -67.28
C ASN A 157 37.09 -16.16 -68.41
N ILE A 158 37.98 -15.22 -68.24
CA ILE A 158 39.07 -14.99 -69.26
C ILE A 158 40.17 -15.97 -68.91
N LYS A 159 40.21 -17.09 -69.69
CA LYS A 159 41.29 -17.99 -69.69
C LYS A 159 42.26 -17.55 -70.87
N MET A 160 43.45 -17.10 -70.46
CA MET A 160 44.48 -16.86 -71.44
C MET A 160 44.82 -18.15 -72.15
N ILE A 161 44.40 -18.28 -73.40
CA ILE A 161 44.55 -19.53 -74.17
C ILE A 161 45.99 -19.65 -74.77
N ASP A 162 46.60 -18.52 -75.12
CA ASP A 162 47.95 -18.45 -75.57
C ASP A 162 48.60 -17.06 -75.29
N SER A 163 49.90 -17.09 -75.04
CA SER A 163 50.68 -15.86 -74.91
C SER A 163 51.13 -15.38 -76.29
N PRO A 164 50.99 -14.12 -76.69
CA PRO A 164 51.48 -13.64 -77.94
C PRO A 164 52.98 -13.86 -78.04
N ARG A 165 53.40 -14.66 -79.02
CA ARG A 165 54.83 -14.88 -79.36
C ARG A 165 55.12 -14.05 -80.57
N ALA A 166 56.07 -13.14 -80.43
CA ALA A 166 56.64 -12.47 -81.61
C ALA A 166 57.50 -13.43 -82.42
N SER A 167 57.22 -13.55 -83.69
CA SER A 167 58.09 -14.27 -84.60
C SER A 167 59.41 -13.52 -84.73
N ASN A 168 60.54 -14.24 -84.47
CA ASN A 168 61.86 -13.65 -84.65
C ASN A 168 62.32 -13.69 -86.13
N MET A 169 61.45 -14.05 -87.04
CA MET A 169 61.75 -13.95 -88.46
C MET A 169 61.42 -12.57 -89.01
N PRO A 170 62.36 -11.84 -89.53
CA PRO A 170 62.07 -10.60 -90.20
C PRO A 170 61.20 -10.89 -91.43
N VAL A 171 60.09 -10.21 -91.54
CA VAL A 171 59.28 -10.24 -92.78
C VAL A 171 60.00 -9.37 -93.75
N SER A 172 60.58 -9.95 -94.71
CA SER A 172 61.31 -9.30 -95.76
C SER A 172 60.43 -8.40 -96.62
N PRO A 173 60.92 -7.27 -97.14
CA PRO A 173 60.18 -6.31 -97.88
C PRO A 173 59.54 -6.80 -99.16
#